data_f28048cb01555681313ceab1f2ec7779
#
_entry.id   f28048cb01555681313ceab1f2ec7779
#
_cell.length_a   1.000
_cell.length_b   1.000
_cell.length_c   1.000
_cell.angle_alpha   90.00
_cell.angle_beta   90.00
_cell.angle_gamma   90.00
#
_symmetry.space_group_name_H-M   'P 1'
#
loop_
_entity.id
_entity.type
_entity.pdbx_description
1 polymer ?
#
loop_
_entity_poly.entity_id
_entity_poly.type
_entity_poly.pdbx_seq_one_letter_code
_entity_poly.pdbx_strand_id
1 'polypeptide(L)'
;KEGIAQRFTKTKAQTRLCVKFTDADGICSELNAKGGPIGRAEFSALLSDMSDYLLKKNKEEEPTTVFLCGSVPRGISQEVYADLILFFDEKRVKNLRFVLDADAGALSAGLSKRPYLVKPNRAELSSVLGFTVDSAQTALYAAKRIYEEYGTRVCVTLGAEGSLYVGDEGTYLVNAPAAVLRGFVGAGDVYLATLVYSMDQKLPMEECLCRAASMAGAKVQSRNAVPPSEETVEEIAARVQVKKI
;
A
#
# COMPACT_ATOMS: atom_id res chain seq x y z
N LYS A 1 -16.96 10.48 -14.89
CA LYS A 1 -17.37 9.58 -13.77
C LYS A 1 -16.83 8.20 -14.11
N GLU A 2 -15.86 7.72 -13.35
CA GLU A 2 -15.06 6.54 -13.68
C GLU A 2 -15.71 5.21 -13.25
N GLY A 3 -16.98 5.20 -12.90
CA GLY A 3 -17.73 3.98 -12.55
C GLY A 3 -17.37 3.37 -11.18
N ILE A 4 -16.55 4.06 -10.37
CA ILE A 4 -16.12 3.58 -9.05
C ILE A 4 -17.28 3.73 -8.05
N ALA A 5 -17.70 2.62 -7.47
CA ALA A 5 -18.69 2.63 -6.39
C ALA A 5 -18.10 3.21 -5.10
N GLN A 6 -18.85 4.10 -4.45
CA GLN A 6 -18.42 4.77 -3.23
C GLN A 6 -19.30 4.35 -2.05
N ARG A 7 -18.66 4.02 -0.91
CA ARG A 7 -19.31 3.67 0.36
C ARG A 7 -18.57 4.36 1.51
N PHE A 8 -18.89 5.63 1.72
CA PHE A 8 -18.26 6.41 2.79
C PHE A 8 -19.15 6.42 4.03
N THR A 9 -18.59 6.00 5.16
CA THR A 9 -19.23 6.23 6.46
C THR A 9 -19.05 7.68 6.86
N LYS A 10 -20.15 8.37 7.11
CA LYS A 10 -20.13 9.77 7.59
C LYS A 10 -19.69 9.82 9.04
N THR A 11 -18.79 10.75 9.34
CA THR A 11 -18.29 11.02 10.70
C THR A 11 -18.66 12.42 11.13
N LYS A 12 -18.70 12.67 12.45
CA LYS A 12 -18.89 14.01 13.02
C LYS A 12 -17.64 14.88 12.86
N ALA A 13 -16.48 14.23 12.82
CA ALA A 13 -15.19 14.90 12.64
C ALA A 13 -15.02 15.36 11.19
N GLN A 14 -14.39 16.53 11.03
CA GLN A 14 -13.98 16.98 9.69
C GLN A 14 -12.83 16.12 9.16
N THR A 15 -12.83 15.90 7.85
CA THR A 15 -11.70 15.29 7.16
C THR A 15 -10.42 16.09 7.40
N ARG A 16 -9.33 15.41 7.75
CA ARG A 16 -8.06 16.08 8.02
C ARG A 16 -7.52 16.75 6.75
N LEU A 17 -6.88 17.89 6.95
CA LEU A 17 -6.14 18.58 5.91
C LEU A 17 -4.68 18.08 5.93
N CYS A 18 -4.17 17.67 4.78
CA CYS A 18 -2.76 17.36 4.57
C CYS A 18 -2.22 18.31 3.50
N VAL A 19 -1.26 19.14 3.88
CA VAL A 19 -0.63 20.10 2.98
C VAL A 19 0.77 19.61 2.68
N LYS A 20 1.10 19.47 1.41
CA LYS A 20 2.44 19.18 0.93
C LYS A 20 2.91 20.38 0.11
N PHE A 21 4.10 20.84 0.37
CA PHE A 21 4.72 21.91 -0.41
C PHE A 21 6.16 21.54 -0.74
N THR A 22 6.55 21.87 -1.96
CA THR A 22 7.90 21.64 -2.46
C THR A 22 8.53 22.99 -2.73
N ASP A 23 9.71 23.23 -2.20
CA ASP A 23 10.47 24.46 -2.44
C ASP A 23 11.15 24.49 -3.82
N ALA A 24 11.88 25.55 -4.09
CA ALA A 24 12.58 25.73 -5.36
C ALA A 24 13.71 24.69 -5.58
N ASP A 25 14.26 24.16 -4.50
CA ASP A 25 15.32 23.14 -4.50
C ASP A 25 14.78 21.72 -4.59
N GLY A 26 13.45 21.55 -4.66
CA GLY A 26 12.79 20.26 -4.75
C GLY A 26 12.60 19.55 -3.41
N ILE A 27 12.86 20.22 -2.29
CA ILE A 27 12.65 19.66 -0.95
C ILE A 27 11.16 19.68 -0.63
N CYS A 28 10.59 18.50 -0.36
CA CYS A 28 9.17 18.37 -0.01
C CYS A 28 9.00 18.42 1.51
N SER A 29 8.14 19.31 1.97
CA SER A 29 7.70 19.41 3.36
C SER A 29 6.22 19.07 3.48
N GLU A 30 5.83 18.46 4.59
CA GLU A 30 4.46 18.03 4.84
C GLU A 30 3.93 18.61 6.14
N LEU A 31 2.73 19.18 6.08
CA LEU A 31 1.95 19.59 7.24
C LEU A 31 0.67 18.76 7.29
N ASN A 32 0.67 17.73 8.12
CA ASN A 32 -0.42 16.78 8.23
C ASN A 32 -1.24 17.05 9.51
N ALA A 33 -2.46 17.56 9.37
CA ALA A 33 -3.37 17.70 10.50
C ALA A 33 -3.75 16.32 11.07
N LYS A 34 -3.88 16.23 12.39
CA LYS A 34 -4.22 14.97 13.07
C LYS A 34 -5.66 14.50 12.84
N GLY A 35 -6.54 15.36 12.32
CA GLY A 35 -7.96 15.08 12.19
C GLY A 35 -8.69 14.98 13.53
N GLY A 36 -10.01 14.86 13.48
CA GLY A 36 -10.84 14.61 14.65
C GLY A 36 -10.89 13.12 15.02
N PRO A 37 -11.30 12.78 16.25
CA PRO A 37 -11.44 11.40 16.68
C PRO A 37 -12.65 10.73 16.01
N ILE A 38 -12.52 9.43 15.76
CA ILE A 38 -13.61 8.57 15.30
C ILE A 38 -14.21 7.85 16.51
N GLY A 39 -15.54 7.92 16.66
CA GLY A 39 -16.26 7.28 17.74
C GLY A 39 -16.59 5.80 17.44
N ARG A 40 -16.88 5.05 18.51
CA ARG A 40 -17.25 3.62 18.38
C ARG A 40 -18.45 3.40 17.45
N ALA A 41 -19.47 4.24 17.52
CA ALA A 41 -20.65 4.12 16.66
C ALA A 41 -20.32 4.31 15.18
N GLU A 42 -19.43 5.25 14.86
CA GLU A 42 -18.99 5.51 13.49
C GLU A 42 -18.15 4.33 12.96
N PHE A 43 -17.26 3.79 13.79
CA PHE A 43 -16.51 2.61 13.43
C PHE A 43 -17.40 1.37 13.26
N SER A 44 -18.38 1.17 14.15
CA SER A 44 -19.35 0.07 14.02
C SER A 44 -20.18 0.18 12.75
N ALA A 45 -20.55 1.39 12.34
CA ALA A 45 -21.26 1.63 11.10
C ALA A 45 -20.41 1.26 9.86
N LEU A 46 -19.12 1.65 9.86
CA LEU A 46 -18.16 1.22 8.83
C LEU A 46 -18.05 -0.29 8.74
N LEU A 47 -17.87 -0.95 9.90
CA LEU A 47 -17.71 -2.40 9.99
C LEU A 47 -18.97 -3.13 9.48
N SER A 48 -20.16 -2.62 9.82
CA SER A 48 -21.43 -3.17 9.32
C SER A 48 -21.53 -3.04 7.80
N ASP A 49 -21.24 -1.86 7.23
CA ASP A 49 -21.31 -1.65 5.79
C ASP A 49 -20.28 -2.50 5.02
N MET A 50 -19.05 -2.63 5.56
CA MET A 50 -18.04 -3.54 5.01
C MET A 50 -18.50 -4.99 5.06
N SER A 51 -19.06 -5.43 6.19
CA SER A 51 -19.57 -6.80 6.35
C SER A 51 -20.67 -7.11 5.35
N ASP A 52 -21.65 -6.21 5.23
CA ASP A 52 -22.77 -6.39 4.29
C ASP A 52 -22.29 -6.49 2.84
N TYR A 53 -21.27 -5.69 2.49
CA TYR A 53 -20.70 -5.71 1.16
C TYR A 53 -19.90 -6.99 0.88
N LEU A 54 -18.96 -7.33 1.78
CA LEU A 54 -18.05 -8.46 1.58
C LEU A 54 -18.77 -9.80 1.69
N LEU A 55 -19.77 -9.93 2.59
CA LEU A 55 -20.59 -11.15 2.67
C LEU A 55 -21.47 -11.35 1.44
N LYS A 56 -21.91 -10.28 0.77
CA LYS A 56 -22.58 -10.41 -0.52
C LYS A 56 -21.62 -10.87 -1.62
N LYS A 57 -20.40 -10.32 -1.64
CA LYS A 57 -19.33 -10.72 -2.56
C LYS A 57 -18.84 -12.16 -2.34
N ASN A 58 -18.96 -12.70 -1.13
CA ASN A 58 -18.55 -14.06 -0.80
C ASN A 58 -19.20 -15.17 -1.66
N LYS A 59 -20.20 -14.84 -2.46
CA LYS A 59 -20.86 -15.73 -3.42
C LYS A 59 -20.14 -15.76 -4.78
N GLU A 60 -19.22 -14.86 -5.02
CA GLU A 60 -18.43 -14.79 -6.26
C GLU A 60 -17.21 -15.71 -6.14
N GLU A 61 -16.85 -16.38 -7.23
CA GLU A 61 -15.70 -17.30 -7.25
C GLU A 61 -14.35 -16.54 -7.30
N GLU A 62 -14.39 -15.30 -7.77
CA GLU A 62 -13.18 -14.48 -7.90
C GLU A 62 -12.70 -13.92 -6.56
N PRO A 63 -11.38 -13.84 -6.35
CA PRO A 63 -10.82 -13.28 -5.13
C PRO A 63 -11.16 -11.80 -4.99
N THR A 64 -11.56 -11.42 -3.78
CA THR A 64 -11.76 -10.02 -3.39
C THR A 64 -10.57 -9.53 -2.59
N THR A 65 -9.91 -8.47 -3.06
CA THR A 65 -8.80 -7.86 -2.34
C THR A 65 -9.27 -6.60 -1.61
N VAL A 66 -9.00 -6.56 -0.31
CA VAL A 66 -9.25 -5.39 0.54
C VAL A 66 -7.94 -4.71 0.85
N PHE A 67 -7.82 -3.44 0.48
CA PHE A 67 -6.67 -2.62 0.83
C PHE A 67 -6.95 -1.87 2.13
N LEU A 68 -6.14 -2.14 3.16
CA LEU A 68 -6.13 -1.43 4.43
C LEU A 68 -4.99 -0.43 4.38
N CYS A 69 -5.31 0.83 4.08
CA CYS A 69 -4.30 1.84 3.77
C CYS A 69 -4.42 3.07 4.65
N GLY A 70 -3.27 3.68 4.91
CA GLY A 70 -3.14 4.95 5.61
C GLY A 70 -3.00 4.82 7.12
N SER A 71 -2.88 5.97 7.77
CA SER A 71 -2.73 6.05 9.22
C SER A 71 -4.07 5.89 9.93
N VAL A 72 -4.04 5.23 11.07
CA VAL A 72 -5.21 5.02 11.92
C VAL A 72 -5.67 6.35 12.53
N PRO A 73 -6.96 6.71 12.43
CA PRO A 73 -7.49 7.94 13.00
C PRO A 73 -7.50 7.90 14.54
N ARG A 74 -7.50 9.08 15.16
CA ARG A 74 -7.63 9.20 16.61
C ARG A 74 -8.95 8.57 17.10
N GLY A 75 -8.91 7.96 18.28
CA GLY A 75 -10.06 7.27 18.89
C GLY A 75 -10.22 5.82 18.47
N ILE A 76 -9.40 5.35 17.52
CA ILE A 76 -9.31 3.97 17.06
C ILE A 76 -7.95 3.40 17.48
N SER A 77 -7.92 2.11 17.85
CA SER A 77 -6.68 1.40 18.20
C SER A 77 -5.78 1.21 16.97
N GLN A 78 -4.47 1.21 17.18
CA GLN A 78 -3.49 0.80 16.15
C GLN A 78 -3.67 -0.66 15.70
N GLU A 79 -4.37 -1.46 16.47
CA GLU A 79 -4.69 -2.86 16.16
C GLU A 79 -5.85 -3.00 15.18
N VAL A 80 -6.52 -1.90 14.79
CA VAL A 80 -7.75 -1.93 13.98
C VAL A 80 -7.63 -2.76 12.70
N TYR A 81 -6.48 -2.72 12.02
CA TYR A 81 -6.30 -3.49 10.79
C TYR A 81 -6.14 -4.99 11.09
N ALA A 82 -5.46 -5.34 12.19
CA ALA A 82 -5.41 -6.71 12.68
C ALA A 82 -6.80 -7.23 13.08
N ASP A 83 -7.57 -6.39 13.79
CA ASP A 83 -8.94 -6.73 14.21
C ASP A 83 -9.88 -6.92 13.01
N LEU A 84 -9.76 -6.10 11.97
CA LEU A 84 -10.53 -6.25 10.74
C LEU A 84 -10.21 -7.56 10.02
N ILE A 85 -8.92 -7.90 9.88
CA ILE A 85 -8.50 -9.16 9.27
C ILE A 85 -9.10 -10.34 10.07
N LEU A 86 -8.90 -10.36 11.38
CA LEU A 86 -9.40 -11.41 12.26
C LEU A 86 -10.93 -11.54 12.18
N PHE A 87 -11.65 -10.40 12.20
CA PHE A 87 -13.11 -10.39 12.11
C PHE A 87 -13.65 -11.08 10.86
N PHE A 88 -13.01 -10.86 9.70
CA PHE A 88 -13.44 -11.48 8.46
C PHE A 88 -12.97 -12.93 8.31
N ASP A 89 -11.82 -13.28 8.89
CA ASP A 89 -11.35 -14.65 8.98
C ASP A 89 -12.33 -15.50 9.82
N GLU A 90 -12.78 -14.99 10.97
CA GLU A 90 -13.78 -15.66 11.82
C GLU A 90 -15.13 -15.82 11.11
N LYS A 91 -15.52 -14.88 10.27
CA LYS A 91 -16.72 -14.98 9.42
C LYS A 91 -16.55 -15.93 8.24
N ARG A 92 -15.37 -16.48 8.03
CA ARG A 92 -15.03 -17.41 6.94
C ARG A 92 -15.45 -16.88 5.56
N VAL A 93 -15.21 -15.59 5.31
CA VAL A 93 -15.43 -14.99 3.99
C VAL A 93 -14.42 -15.60 3.02
N LYS A 94 -14.92 -16.39 2.07
CA LYS A 94 -14.06 -17.08 1.09
C LYS A 94 -13.43 -16.10 0.13
N ASN A 95 -12.26 -16.47 -0.41
CA ASN A 95 -11.56 -15.73 -1.45
C ASN A 95 -11.27 -14.26 -1.07
N LEU A 96 -11.25 -13.93 0.23
CA LEU A 96 -10.92 -12.61 0.73
C LEU A 96 -9.44 -12.57 1.10
N ARG A 97 -8.75 -11.53 0.66
CA ARG A 97 -7.37 -11.28 1.02
C ARG A 97 -7.14 -9.80 1.35
N PHE A 98 -6.23 -9.54 2.26
CA PHE A 98 -5.92 -8.21 2.74
C PHE A 98 -4.53 -7.77 2.30
N VAL A 99 -4.45 -6.55 1.80
CA VAL A 99 -3.21 -5.86 1.47
C VAL A 99 -3.08 -4.69 2.43
N LEU A 100 -1.91 -4.54 3.04
CA LEU A 100 -1.69 -3.58 4.11
C LEU A 100 -0.60 -2.56 3.71
N ASP A 101 -0.98 -1.28 3.73
CA ASP A 101 -0.09 -0.13 3.54
C ASP A 101 -0.35 0.90 4.63
N ALA A 102 0.27 0.70 5.78
CA ALA A 102 -0.05 1.40 7.02
C ALA A 102 1.20 1.91 7.74
N ASP A 103 0.99 2.84 8.66
CA ASP A 103 2.06 3.26 9.57
C ASP A 103 2.60 2.08 10.41
N ALA A 104 3.78 2.27 10.98
CA ALA A 104 4.52 1.20 11.65
C ALA A 104 3.73 0.49 12.77
N GLY A 105 2.89 1.23 13.51
CA GLY A 105 2.08 0.66 14.60
C GLY A 105 1.03 -0.32 14.06
N ALA A 106 0.23 0.13 13.09
CA ALA A 106 -0.80 -0.67 12.47
C ALA A 106 -0.20 -1.81 11.60
N LEU A 107 0.93 -1.56 10.95
CA LEU A 107 1.67 -2.57 10.20
C LEU A 107 2.16 -3.70 11.12
N SER A 108 2.79 -3.36 12.25
CA SER A 108 3.28 -4.35 13.22
C SER A 108 2.16 -5.23 13.77
N ALA A 109 1.03 -4.61 14.16
CA ALA A 109 -0.14 -5.37 14.60
C ALA A 109 -0.71 -6.27 13.50
N GLY A 110 -0.84 -5.71 12.28
CA GLY A 110 -1.42 -6.39 11.13
C GLY A 110 -0.62 -7.60 10.64
N LEU A 111 0.70 -7.57 10.73
CA LEU A 111 1.58 -8.68 10.33
C LEU A 111 1.25 -9.98 11.07
N SER A 112 0.85 -9.90 12.35
CA SER A 112 0.43 -11.07 13.13
C SER A 112 -0.76 -11.83 12.52
N LYS A 113 -1.54 -11.20 11.64
CA LYS A 113 -2.70 -11.77 10.94
C LYS A 113 -2.38 -12.22 9.52
N ARG A 114 -1.11 -12.24 9.14
CA ARG A 114 -0.61 -12.77 7.86
C ARG A 114 -1.35 -12.20 6.64
N PRO A 115 -1.37 -10.88 6.46
CA PRO A 115 -1.99 -10.29 5.27
C PRO A 115 -1.35 -10.84 4.00
N TYR A 116 -2.08 -10.79 2.89
CA TYR A 116 -1.61 -11.30 1.60
C TYR A 116 -0.34 -10.61 1.12
N LEU A 117 -0.26 -9.28 1.31
CA LEU A 117 0.89 -8.46 0.94
C LEU A 117 0.97 -7.23 1.85
N VAL A 118 2.17 -6.81 2.19
CA VAL A 118 2.45 -5.53 2.87
C VAL A 118 3.41 -4.68 2.04
N LYS A 119 3.23 -3.34 2.12
CA LYS A 119 4.11 -2.41 1.40
C LYS A 119 4.74 -1.37 2.34
N PRO A 120 5.70 -1.74 3.18
CA PRO A 120 6.43 -0.79 4.01
C PRO A 120 7.45 0.04 3.20
N ASN A 121 7.79 1.21 3.75
CA ASN A 121 9.00 1.93 3.44
C ASN A 121 10.11 1.60 4.46
N ARG A 122 11.32 2.16 4.27
CA ARG A 122 12.47 1.93 5.18
C ARG A 122 12.19 2.34 6.63
N ALA A 123 11.54 3.48 6.82
CA ALA A 123 11.27 3.99 8.17
C ALA A 123 10.26 3.11 8.91
N GLU A 124 9.23 2.66 8.21
CA GLU A 124 8.25 1.72 8.75
C GLU A 124 8.89 0.37 9.10
N LEU A 125 9.73 -0.19 8.21
CA LEU A 125 10.48 -1.41 8.49
C LEU A 125 11.39 -1.26 9.72
N SER A 126 12.12 -0.15 9.80
CA SER A 126 12.99 0.13 10.95
C SER A 126 12.20 0.14 12.26
N SER A 127 11.04 0.79 12.26
CA SER A 127 10.17 0.84 13.44
C SER A 127 9.57 -0.51 13.81
N VAL A 128 9.15 -1.31 12.82
CA VAL A 128 8.54 -2.63 13.04
C VAL A 128 9.55 -3.63 13.59
N LEU A 129 10.78 -3.60 13.06
CA LEU A 129 11.80 -4.61 13.38
C LEU A 129 12.77 -4.18 14.48
N GLY A 130 12.76 -2.90 14.90
CA GLY A 130 13.60 -2.38 15.97
C GLY A 130 15.08 -2.23 15.61
N PHE A 131 15.42 -2.20 14.32
CA PHE A 131 16.78 -1.90 13.84
C PHE A 131 16.74 -0.99 12.60
N THR A 132 17.84 -0.29 12.34
CA THR A 132 17.93 0.67 11.24
C THR A 132 17.96 -0.04 9.88
N VAL A 133 17.06 0.36 9.00
CA VAL A 133 17.00 -0.06 7.59
C VAL A 133 17.42 1.12 6.71
N ASP A 134 18.72 1.21 6.40
CA ASP A 134 19.34 2.34 5.70
C ASP A 134 19.83 2.02 4.28
N SER A 135 19.86 0.77 3.91
CA SER A 135 20.36 0.28 2.62
C SER A 135 19.41 -0.74 1.99
N ALA A 136 19.59 -1.00 0.71
CA ALA A 136 18.85 -2.06 0.02
C ALA A 136 19.15 -3.46 0.63
N GLN A 137 20.35 -3.66 1.16
CA GLN A 137 20.73 -4.93 1.82
C GLN A 137 19.97 -5.12 3.14
N THR A 138 19.93 -4.09 4.00
CA THR A 138 19.19 -4.16 5.26
C THR A 138 17.68 -4.24 5.02
N ALA A 139 17.16 -3.59 3.97
CA ALA A 139 15.76 -3.72 3.55
C ALA A 139 15.43 -5.13 3.04
N LEU A 140 16.33 -5.74 2.28
CA LEU A 140 16.18 -7.13 1.83
C LEU A 140 16.18 -8.11 2.99
N TYR A 141 17.10 -7.95 3.93
CA TYR A 141 17.14 -8.77 5.16
C TYR A 141 15.83 -8.63 5.96
N ALA A 142 15.37 -7.38 6.14
CA ALA A 142 14.13 -7.08 6.83
C ALA A 142 12.90 -7.73 6.16
N ALA A 143 12.80 -7.61 4.83
CA ALA A 143 11.70 -8.19 4.07
C ALA A 143 11.70 -9.73 4.12
N LYS A 144 12.87 -10.36 4.00
CA LYS A 144 13.01 -11.82 4.15
C LYS A 144 12.58 -12.30 5.52
N ARG A 145 12.98 -11.62 6.60
CA ARG A 145 12.52 -11.96 7.96
C ARG A 145 11.00 -11.92 8.09
N ILE A 146 10.36 -10.86 7.58
CA ILE A 146 8.89 -10.77 7.61
C ILE A 146 8.26 -11.91 6.82
N TYR A 147 8.77 -12.20 5.64
CA TYR A 147 8.25 -13.29 4.81
C TYR A 147 8.42 -14.65 5.49
N GLU A 148 9.58 -14.93 6.05
CA GLU A 148 9.87 -16.19 6.75
C GLU A 148 9.03 -16.36 8.02
N GLU A 149 8.81 -15.28 8.78
CA GLU A 149 8.05 -15.33 10.04
C GLU A 149 6.54 -15.41 9.82
N TYR A 150 6.01 -14.64 8.86
CA TYR A 150 4.56 -14.49 8.70
C TYR A 150 4.01 -15.16 7.42
N GLY A 151 4.85 -15.53 6.47
CA GLY A 151 4.39 -16.00 5.14
C GLY A 151 3.73 -14.88 4.31
N THR A 152 3.95 -13.63 4.68
CA THR A 152 3.36 -12.45 4.04
C THR A 152 4.29 -11.92 2.97
N ARG A 153 3.79 -11.70 1.76
CA ARG A 153 4.55 -11.03 0.70
C ARG A 153 4.92 -9.61 1.10
N VAL A 154 6.14 -9.22 0.83
CA VAL A 154 6.66 -7.91 1.22
C VAL A 154 7.16 -7.14 0.00
N CYS A 155 6.61 -5.96 -0.23
CA CYS A 155 7.09 -5.03 -1.24
C CYS A 155 7.63 -3.78 -0.55
N VAL A 156 8.94 -3.59 -0.51
CA VAL A 156 9.56 -2.44 0.16
C VAL A 156 9.81 -1.33 -0.85
N THR A 157 9.32 -0.12 -0.56
CA THR A 157 9.66 1.07 -1.34
C THR A 157 10.92 1.73 -0.79
N LEU A 158 11.90 2.00 -1.68
CA LEU A 158 13.22 2.53 -1.36
C LEU A 158 13.43 3.97 -1.88
N GLY A 159 12.35 4.64 -2.26
CA GLY A 159 12.40 5.99 -2.85
C GLY A 159 13.14 6.01 -4.18
N ALA A 160 14.15 6.86 -4.32
CA ALA A 160 14.93 6.98 -5.55
C ALA A 160 15.77 5.73 -5.90
N GLU A 161 15.96 4.81 -4.95
CA GLU A 161 16.65 3.54 -5.20
C GLU A 161 15.71 2.46 -5.78
N GLY A 162 14.41 2.73 -5.86
CA GLY A 162 13.43 1.81 -6.42
C GLY A 162 12.64 1.04 -5.38
N SER A 163 12.54 -0.27 -5.56
CA SER A 163 11.80 -1.16 -4.67
C SER A 163 12.40 -2.56 -4.65
N LEU A 164 12.02 -3.33 -3.66
CA LEU A 164 12.30 -4.77 -3.61
C LEU A 164 11.02 -5.54 -3.28
N TYR A 165 10.97 -6.77 -3.75
CA TYR A 165 9.87 -7.69 -3.49
C TYR A 165 10.40 -9.02 -2.96
N VAL A 166 9.72 -9.58 -1.96
CA VAL A 166 9.96 -10.92 -1.43
C VAL A 166 8.62 -11.63 -1.28
N GLY A 167 8.49 -12.79 -1.89
CA GLY A 167 7.27 -13.60 -1.85
C GLY A 167 7.47 -14.98 -2.44
N ASP A 168 6.37 -15.73 -2.62
CA ASP A 168 6.38 -17.10 -3.17
C ASP A 168 6.97 -17.16 -4.57
N GLU A 169 6.85 -16.08 -5.34
CA GLU A 169 7.30 -15.95 -6.72
C GLU A 169 8.83 -15.72 -6.81
N GLY A 170 9.44 -15.40 -5.67
CA GLY A 170 10.88 -15.15 -5.54
C GLY A 170 11.22 -13.81 -4.91
N THR A 171 12.47 -13.43 -5.07
CA THR A 171 13.01 -12.15 -4.59
C THR A 171 13.46 -11.30 -5.77
N TYR A 172 13.03 -10.04 -5.80
CA TYR A 172 13.30 -9.15 -6.92
C TYR A 172 13.76 -7.78 -6.45
N LEU A 173 14.69 -7.19 -7.19
CA LEU A 173 15.06 -5.78 -7.11
C LEU A 173 14.53 -5.04 -8.33
N VAL A 174 13.99 -3.86 -8.12
CA VAL A 174 13.44 -3.00 -9.17
C VAL A 174 14.06 -1.63 -9.02
N ASN A 175 14.66 -1.10 -10.09
CA ASN A 175 15.21 0.25 -10.07
C ASN A 175 14.08 1.31 -10.07
N ALA A 176 14.39 2.52 -9.62
CA ALA A 176 13.58 3.69 -9.91
C ALA A 176 14.17 4.40 -11.15
N PRO A 177 13.49 4.39 -12.30
CA PRO A 177 13.95 5.15 -13.44
C PRO A 177 14.02 6.64 -13.11
N ALA A 178 15.11 7.30 -13.54
CA ALA A 178 15.21 8.74 -13.35
C ALA A 178 14.01 9.46 -13.96
N ALA A 179 13.36 10.29 -13.16
CA ALA A 179 12.15 11.01 -13.54
C ALA A 179 12.23 12.46 -13.04
N VAL A 180 11.57 13.35 -13.74
CA VAL A 180 11.41 14.73 -13.26
C VAL A 180 10.37 14.73 -12.15
N LEU A 181 10.82 14.90 -10.91
CA LEU A 181 9.95 14.91 -9.75
C LEU A 181 9.08 16.18 -9.74
N ARG A 182 7.77 16.00 -9.92
CA ARG A 182 6.77 17.09 -9.85
C ARG A 182 5.80 16.92 -8.69
N GLY A 183 5.75 15.71 -8.10
CA GLY A 183 4.93 15.39 -6.93
C GLY A 183 5.18 13.98 -6.44
N PHE A 184 5.07 13.78 -5.13
CA PHE A 184 5.29 12.47 -4.51
C PHE A 184 3.99 11.80 -4.06
N VAL A 185 2.87 12.55 -4.13
CA VAL A 185 1.59 12.09 -3.57
C VAL A 185 1.00 10.97 -4.41
N GLY A 186 0.72 9.84 -3.76
CA GLY A 186 0.04 8.70 -4.37
C GLY A 186 0.92 7.79 -5.22
N ALA A 187 2.24 8.03 -5.30
CA ALA A 187 3.13 7.12 -6.05
C ALA A 187 3.18 5.72 -5.41
N GLY A 188 3.25 5.64 -4.08
CA GLY A 188 3.19 4.38 -3.33
C GLY A 188 1.85 3.67 -3.50
N ASP A 189 0.74 4.43 -3.47
CA ASP A 189 -0.62 3.89 -3.65
C ASP A 189 -0.79 3.31 -5.05
N VAL A 190 -0.35 4.07 -6.07
CA VAL A 190 -0.41 3.63 -7.48
C VAL A 190 0.49 2.40 -7.71
N TYR A 191 1.70 2.38 -7.13
CA TYR A 191 2.58 1.22 -7.16
C TYR A 191 1.85 -0.02 -6.63
N LEU A 192 1.32 0.06 -5.41
CA LEU A 192 0.66 -1.05 -4.73
C LEU A 192 -0.58 -1.53 -5.50
N ALA A 193 -1.42 -0.61 -5.92
CA ALA A 193 -2.63 -0.93 -6.69
C ALA A 193 -2.30 -1.62 -8.01
N THR A 194 -1.30 -1.12 -8.75
CA THR A 194 -0.87 -1.70 -10.03
C THR A 194 -0.23 -3.07 -9.83
N LEU A 195 0.61 -3.24 -8.79
CA LEU A 195 1.22 -4.52 -8.46
C LEU A 195 0.14 -5.59 -8.22
N VAL A 196 -0.78 -5.31 -7.30
CA VAL A 196 -1.85 -6.27 -6.94
C VAL A 196 -2.77 -6.54 -8.12
N TYR A 197 -3.17 -5.51 -8.87
CA TYR A 197 -3.99 -5.69 -10.08
C TYR A 197 -3.30 -6.58 -11.12
N SER A 198 -1.99 -6.38 -11.35
CA SER A 198 -1.22 -7.21 -12.29
C SER A 198 -1.08 -8.65 -11.82
N MET A 199 -0.91 -8.86 -10.50
CA MET A 199 -0.91 -10.20 -9.90
C MET A 199 -2.27 -10.90 -10.08
N ASP A 200 -3.38 -10.16 -9.99
CA ASP A 200 -4.73 -10.68 -10.23
C ASP A 200 -4.95 -11.11 -11.68
N GLN A 201 -4.27 -10.43 -12.61
CA GLN A 201 -4.24 -10.85 -14.01
C GLN A 201 -3.33 -12.07 -14.26
N LYS A 202 -2.71 -12.62 -13.19
CA LYS A 202 -1.78 -13.76 -13.25
C LYS A 202 -0.59 -13.54 -14.18
N LEU A 203 -0.13 -12.30 -14.30
CA LEU A 203 1.07 -11.96 -15.06
C LEU A 203 2.33 -12.48 -14.35
N PRO A 204 3.43 -12.73 -15.07
CA PRO A 204 4.72 -13.00 -14.46
C PRO A 204 5.13 -11.89 -13.48
N MET A 205 5.78 -12.24 -12.37
CA MET A 205 6.09 -11.27 -11.31
C MET A 205 7.00 -10.14 -11.82
N GLU A 206 7.92 -10.44 -12.73
CA GLU A 206 8.76 -9.42 -13.38
C GLU A 206 7.91 -8.36 -14.10
N GLU A 207 6.87 -8.80 -14.79
CA GLU A 207 5.95 -7.90 -15.49
C GLU A 207 5.08 -7.11 -14.49
N CYS A 208 4.58 -7.76 -13.43
CA CYS A 208 3.84 -7.08 -12.37
C CYS A 208 4.65 -5.94 -11.75
N LEU A 209 5.89 -6.21 -11.42
CA LEU A 209 6.81 -5.25 -10.81
C LEU A 209 7.21 -4.13 -11.79
N CYS A 210 7.45 -4.47 -13.05
CA CYS A 210 7.72 -3.49 -14.10
C CYS A 210 6.55 -2.52 -14.26
N ARG A 211 5.33 -3.02 -14.39
CA ARG A 211 4.12 -2.18 -14.49
C ARG A 211 3.93 -1.29 -13.26
N ALA A 212 4.09 -1.84 -12.06
CA ALA A 212 3.96 -1.10 -10.81
C ALA A 212 4.98 0.05 -10.71
N ALA A 213 6.25 -0.23 -11.02
CA ALA A 213 7.32 0.77 -11.02
C ALA A 213 7.11 1.85 -12.10
N SER A 214 6.64 1.44 -13.28
CA SER A 214 6.35 2.37 -14.40
C SER A 214 5.22 3.34 -14.04
N MET A 215 4.15 2.84 -13.49
CA MET A 215 3.01 3.66 -13.06
C MET A 215 3.40 4.62 -11.94
N ALA A 216 4.18 4.17 -10.94
CA ALA A 216 4.67 5.02 -9.88
C ALA A 216 5.66 6.08 -10.40
N GLY A 217 6.58 5.71 -11.29
CA GLY A 217 7.51 6.61 -11.95
C GLY A 217 6.83 7.67 -12.81
N ALA A 218 5.77 7.29 -13.54
CA ALA A 218 4.95 8.24 -14.27
C ALA A 218 4.13 9.16 -13.34
N LYS A 219 3.65 8.61 -12.21
CA LYS A 219 2.90 9.38 -11.21
C LYS A 219 3.73 10.50 -10.57
N VAL A 220 4.99 10.27 -10.25
CA VAL A 220 5.87 11.32 -9.67
C VAL A 220 6.17 12.47 -10.63
N GLN A 221 5.97 12.28 -11.94
CA GLN A 221 6.05 13.33 -12.94
C GLN A 221 4.75 14.16 -13.06
N SER A 222 3.67 13.71 -12.44
CA SER A 222 2.38 14.38 -12.45
C SER A 222 2.25 15.37 -11.29
N ARG A 223 1.77 16.59 -11.55
CA ARG A 223 1.55 17.62 -10.51
C ARG A 223 0.28 17.40 -9.70
N ASN A 224 -0.67 16.64 -10.22
CA ASN A 224 -2.02 16.51 -9.68
C ASN A 224 -2.36 15.06 -9.32
N ALA A 225 -3.52 14.86 -8.67
CA ALA A 225 -4.07 13.52 -8.40
C ALA A 225 -4.57 12.79 -9.66
N VAL A 226 -4.35 13.36 -10.85
CA VAL A 226 -4.74 12.78 -12.13
C VAL A 226 -3.86 11.56 -12.44
N PRO A 227 -4.39 10.48 -13.00
CA PRO A 227 -3.60 9.37 -13.52
C PRO A 227 -2.58 9.86 -14.57
N PRO A 228 -1.39 9.25 -14.64
CA PRO A 228 -0.43 9.56 -15.69
C PRO A 228 -0.97 9.15 -17.07
N SER A 229 -0.46 9.77 -18.14
CA SER A 229 -0.78 9.36 -19.51
C SER A 229 -0.13 8.01 -19.85
N GLU A 230 -0.72 7.26 -20.75
CA GLU A 230 -0.16 5.99 -21.23
C GLU A 230 1.23 6.18 -21.82
N GLU A 231 1.43 7.21 -22.64
CA GLU A 231 2.73 7.58 -23.22
C GLU A 231 3.81 7.75 -22.15
N THR A 232 3.51 8.49 -21.07
CA THR A 232 4.46 8.66 -19.96
C THR A 232 4.77 7.33 -19.26
N VAL A 233 3.79 6.46 -19.11
CA VAL A 233 3.96 5.13 -18.51
C VAL A 233 4.87 4.27 -19.39
N GLU A 234 4.67 4.27 -20.70
CA GLU A 234 5.48 3.51 -21.67
C GLU A 234 6.93 4.00 -21.70
N GLU A 235 7.16 5.33 -21.71
CA GLU A 235 8.49 5.91 -21.62
C GLU A 235 9.25 5.51 -20.36
N ILE A 236 8.56 5.44 -19.24
CA ILE A 236 9.15 4.99 -17.97
C ILE A 236 9.41 3.49 -18.02
N ALA A 237 8.46 2.69 -18.52
CA ALA A 237 8.55 1.23 -18.63
C ALA A 237 9.80 0.78 -19.39
N ALA A 238 10.16 1.47 -20.47
CA ALA A 238 11.36 1.20 -21.24
C ALA A 238 12.67 1.31 -20.44
N ARG A 239 12.64 1.95 -19.26
CA ARG A 239 13.80 2.20 -18.38
C ARG A 239 13.73 1.42 -17.07
N VAL A 240 12.62 0.75 -16.79
CA VAL A 240 12.49 -0.10 -15.60
C VAL A 240 13.29 -1.38 -15.83
N GLN A 241 14.09 -1.73 -14.83
CA GLN A 241 14.83 -2.98 -14.77
C GLN A 241 14.37 -3.76 -13.55
N VAL A 242 13.93 -4.98 -13.78
CA VAL A 242 13.54 -5.94 -12.74
C VAL A 242 14.58 -7.06 -12.73
N LYS A 243 15.20 -7.29 -11.58
CA LYS A 243 16.23 -8.32 -11.42
C LYS A 243 15.80 -9.31 -10.36
N LYS A 244 15.67 -10.58 -10.71
CA LYS A 244 15.53 -11.68 -9.77
C LYS A 244 16.88 -11.98 -9.10
N ILE A 245 16.89 -12.19 -7.77
CA ILE A 245 18.08 -12.39 -6.95
C ILE A 245 17.93 -13.58 -6.00
#